data_a77f848e21075389b1cbddfb7d085aa7
#
_entry.id   a77f848e21075389b1cbddfb7d085aa7
#
_cell.length_a   1.000
_cell.length_b   1.000
_cell.length_c   1.000
_cell.angle_alpha   90.00
_cell.angle_beta   90.00
_cell.angle_gamma   90.00
#
_symmetry.space_group_name_H-M   'P 1'
#
loop_
_entity.id
_entity.type
_entity.pdbx_description
1 polymer ?
#
loop_
_entity_poly.entity_id
_entity_poly.type
_entity_poly.pdbx_seq_one_letter_code
_entity_poly.pdbx_strand_id
1 'polypeptide(L)'
;MKTIILNQRKERDELMSRPYLIRKSIQDTDLLLSSHLIKLITGPRRVGKSTQALLMLRDKNFAYLNFDNYQLLETWDANLVMRMLDDVYPGYEYILLDEVQNLEAWDLWVSELYRMGKNLVITGSNARMLSSEMATVLTGKYLQVEMLPFSLEEFFDLS
;
A
#
# COMPACT_ATOMS: atom_id res chain seq x y z
N MET A 1 -11.80 -16.54 3.59
CA MET A 1 -11.21 -15.20 3.74
C MET A 1 -10.04 -15.15 4.72
N LYS A 2 -10.19 -15.68 5.91
CA LYS A 2 -9.09 -15.67 6.88
C LYS A 2 -7.81 -16.36 6.38
N THR A 3 -7.96 -17.49 5.70
CA THR A 3 -6.83 -18.23 5.14
C THR A 3 -6.06 -17.38 4.12
N ILE A 4 -6.78 -16.65 3.26
CA ILE A 4 -6.17 -15.77 2.27
C ILE A 4 -5.34 -14.70 2.98
N ILE A 5 -5.90 -14.06 3.99
CA ILE A 5 -5.21 -13.00 4.74
C ILE A 5 -4.01 -13.55 5.51
N LEU A 6 -4.11 -14.73 6.11
CA LEU A 6 -2.98 -15.40 6.78
C LEU A 6 -1.86 -15.72 5.78
N ASN A 7 -2.20 -16.19 4.60
CA ASN A 7 -1.21 -16.46 3.56
C ASN A 7 -0.51 -15.19 3.10
N GLN A 8 -1.26 -14.09 2.98
CA GLN A 8 -0.69 -12.80 2.64
C GLN A 8 0.23 -12.27 3.75
N ARG A 9 -0.10 -12.53 5.03
CA ARG A 9 0.79 -12.17 6.13
C ARG A 9 2.13 -12.92 6.04
N LYS A 10 2.09 -14.19 5.69
CA LYS A 10 3.31 -14.98 5.45
C LYS A 10 4.12 -14.39 4.30
N GLU A 11 3.45 -14.04 3.22
CA GLU A 11 4.08 -13.41 2.06
C GLU A 11 4.76 -12.08 2.46
N ARG A 12 4.06 -11.25 3.22
CA ARG A 12 4.60 -10.01 3.75
C ARG A 12 5.87 -10.25 4.57
N ASP A 13 5.81 -11.19 5.52
CA ASP A 13 6.91 -11.47 6.42
C ASP A 13 8.12 -12.01 5.65
N GLU A 14 7.87 -12.85 4.64
CA GLU A 14 8.93 -13.35 3.77
C GLU A 14 9.58 -12.23 2.98
N LEU A 15 8.79 -11.33 2.39
CA LEU A 15 9.32 -10.19 1.65
C LEU A 15 10.15 -9.28 2.55
N MET A 16 9.70 -9.05 3.78
CA MET A 16 10.43 -8.21 4.74
C MET A 16 11.72 -8.86 5.25
N SER A 17 11.88 -10.17 5.12
CA SER A 17 13.10 -10.86 5.53
C SER A 17 14.24 -10.73 4.53
N ARG A 18 13.95 -10.24 3.32
CA ARG A 18 14.95 -10.08 2.26
C ARG A 18 15.75 -8.79 2.43
N PRO A 19 17.03 -8.76 2.01
CA PRO A 19 17.77 -7.50 1.97
C PRO A 19 17.25 -6.62 0.83
N TYR A 20 16.91 -5.36 1.15
CA TYR A 20 16.40 -4.41 0.18
C TYR A 20 17.30 -3.20 0.07
N LEU A 21 17.31 -2.61 -1.12
CA LEU A 21 17.93 -1.30 -1.34
C LEU A 21 16.89 -0.22 -1.05
N ILE A 22 17.26 0.73 -0.18
CA ILE A 22 16.39 1.85 0.14
C ILE A 22 16.53 2.91 -0.95
N ARG A 23 15.41 3.33 -1.51
CA ARG A 23 15.39 4.36 -2.56
C ARG A 23 15.39 5.75 -1.94
N LYS A 24 16.09 6.69 -2.57
CA LYS A 24 16.19 8.07 -2.10
C LYS A 24 14.85 8.79 -2.07
N SER A 25 13.94 8.42 -2.97
CA SER A 25 12.61 9.05 -3.05
C SER A 25 11.76 8.85 -1.80
N ILE A 26 12.12 7.93 -0.90
CA ILE A 26 11.38 7.66 0.34
C ILE A 26 12.33 7.67 1.52
N GLN A 27 13.11 8.74 1.67
CA GLN A 27 14.06 8.85 2.79
C GLN A 27 13.40 9.37 4.07
N ASP A 28 12.40 10.26 3.94
CA ASP A 28 11.74 10.87 5.08
C ASP A 28 10.49 10.10 5.50
N THR A 29 10.68 8.80 5.77
CA THR A 29 9.60 7.88 6.10
C THR A 29 8.78 8.35 7.31
N ASP A 30 9.47 8.76 8.38
CA ASP A 30 8.78 9.17 9.59
C ASP A 30 7.94 10.44 9.37
N LEU A 31 8.44 11.36 8.55
CA LEU A 31 7.70 12.57 8.21
C LEU A 31 6.44 12.23 7.41
N LEU A 32 6.55 11.33 6.44
CA LEU A 32 5.40 10.87 5.66
C LEU A 32 4.37 10.17 6.56
N LEU A 33 4.82 9.29 7.44
CA LEU A 33 3.93 8.54 8.31
C LEU A 33 3.28 9.38 9.40
N SER A 34 3.87 10.53 9.75
CA SER A 34 3.29 11.43 10.74
C SER A 34 2.03 12.14 10.25
N SER A 35 1.83 12.23 8.94
CA SER A 35 0.64 12.82 8.36
C SER A 35 -0.54 11.85 8.45
N HIS A 36 -1.76 12.38 8.70
CA HIS A 36 -2.98 11.59 8.69
C HIS A 36 -3.49 11.33 7.26
N LEU A 37 -2.91 11.95 6.25
CA LEU A 37 -3.31 11.76 4.86
C LEU A 37 -2.94 10.36 4.36
N ILE A 38 -3.67 9.89 3.35
CA ILE A 38 -3.35 8.63 2.68
C ILE A 38 -2.00 8.78 1.97
N LYS A 39 -1.09 7.81 2.15
CA LYS A 39 0.19 7.80 1.44
C LYS A 39 0.02 6.95 0.19
N LEU A 40 0.04 7.62 -0.97
CA LEU A 40 -0.16 6.99 -2.26
C LEU A 40 1.18 6.86 -2.98
N ILE A 41 1.65 5.63 -3.14
CA ILE A 41 2.88 5.33 -3.86
C ILE A 41 2.50 4.85 -5.26
N THR A 42 2.83 5.65 -6.26
CA THR A 42 2.52 5.34 -7.65
C THR A 42 3.79 5.12 -8.46
N GLY A 43 3.65 4.48 -9.59
CA GLY A 43 4.75 4.23 -10.51
C GLY A 43 4.48 3.02 -11.38
N PRO A 44 5.30 2.80 -12.42
CA PRO A 44 5.17 1.62 -13.27
C PRO A 44 5.33 0.34 -12.47
N ARG A 45 4.83 -0.76 -13.00
CA ARG A 45 5.08 -2.08 -12.43
C ARG A 45 6.58 -2.33 -12.37
N ARG A 46 7.02 -3.05 -11.34
CA ARG A 46 8.42 -3.48 -11.16
C ARG A 46 9.41 -2.37 -10.85
N VAL A 47 8.95 -1.20 -10.39
CA VAL A 47 9.87 -0.17 -9.89
C VAL A 47 10.14 -0.28 -8.39
N GLY A 48 9.57 -1.28 -7.71
CA GLY A 48 9.81 -1.50 -6.30
C GLY A 48 8.86 -0.74 -5.38
N LYS A 49 7.66 -0.39 -5.83
CA LYS A 49 6.65 0.30 -5.00
C LYS A 49 6.31 -0.49 -3.74
N SER A 50 6.02 -1.78 -3.90
CA SER A 50 5.67 -2.65 -2.78
C SER A 50 6.84 -2.78 -1.81
N THR A 51 8.05 -2.94 -2.33
CA THR A 51 9.26 -3.01 -1.51
C THR A 51 9.43 -1.76 -0.67
N GLN A 52 9.26 -0.58 -1.28
CA GLN A 52 9.39 0.68 -0.56
C GLN A 52 8.31 0.85 0.50
N ALA A 53 7.08 0.46 0.19
CA ALA A 53 6.00 0.51 1.16
C ALA A 53 6.27 -0.39 2.36
N LEU A 54 6.76 -1.60 2.12
CA LEU A 54 7.13 -2.54 3.18
C LEU A 54 8.29 -2.00 4.02
N LEU A 55 9.28 -1.41 3.41
CA LEU A 55 10.40 -0.78 4.13
C LEU A 55 9.92 0.39 4.98
N MET A 56 9.00 1.19 4.46
CA MET A 56 8.42 2.31 5.18
C MET A 56 7.73 1.86 6.47
N LEU A 57 7.08 0.70 6.43
CA LEU A 57 6.29 0.18 7.55
C LEU A 57 7.00 -0.90 8.36
N ARG A 58 8.25 -1.22 8.05
CA ARG A 58 8.98 -2.35 8.62
C ARG A 58 8.97 -2.39 10.14
N ASP A 59 9.11 -1.24 10.80
CA ASP A 59 9.16 -1.15 12.25
C ASP A 59 7.79 -0.83 12.88
N LYS A 60 6.73 -0.91 12.07
CA LYS A 60 5.37 -0.59 12.50
C LYS A 60 4.52 -1.86 12.55
N ASN A 61 3.46 -1.82 13.35
CA ASN A 61 2.44 -2.86 13.34
C ASN A 61 1.44 -2.50 12.23
N PHE A 62 1.48 -3.24 11.12
CA PHE A 62 0.63 -2.93 9.98
C PHE A 62 -0.04 -4.18 9.41
N ALA A 63 -1.27 -3.99 8.94
CA ALA A 63 -2.01 -5.01 8.20
C ALA A 63 -1.67 -4.90 6.72
N TYR A 64 -1.72 -6.00 5.99
CA TYR A 64 -1.32 -6.08 4.59
C TYR A 64 -2.38 -6.77 3.75
N LEU A 65 -2.76 -6.13 2.65
CA LEU A 65 -3.63 -6.71 1.62
C LEU A 65 -3.00 -6.49 0.25
N ASN A 66 -2.86 -7.57 -0.51
CA ASN A 66 -2.33 -7.56 -1.86
C ASN A 66 -3.46 -7.84 -2.85
N PHE A 67 -3.81 -6.84 -3.66
CA PHE A 67 -4.91 -6.90 -4.61
C PHE A 67 -4.51 -7.48 -5.97
N ASP A 68 -3.27 -7.97 -6.12
CA ASP A 68 -2.91 -8.85 -7.23
C ASP A 68 -3.41 -10.28 -7.00
N ASN A 69 -3.89 -10.57 -5.78
CA ASN A 69 -4.38 -11.89 -5.43
C ASN A 69 -5.78 -12.11 -6.00
N TYR A 70 -5.91 -13.02 -6.95
CA TYR A 70 -7.16 -13.34 -7.60
C TYR A 70 -8.23 -13.85 -6.62
N GLN A 71 -7.83 -14.68 -5.67
CA GLN A 71 -8.77 -15.23 -4.69
C GLN A 71 -9.35 -14.16 -3.79
N LEU A 72 -8.54 -13.17 -3.41
CA LEU A 72 -9.02 -12.04 -2.61
C LEU A 72 -10.09 -11.25 -3.37
N LEU A 73 -9.83 -10.94 -4.64
CA LEU A 73 -10.76 -10.17 -5.46
C LEU A 73 -12.06 -10.93 -5.71
N GLU A 74 -11.96 -12.24 -5.98
CA GLU A 74 -13.11 -13.07 -6.28
C GLU A 74 -14.05 -13.22 -5.09
N THR A 75 -13.50 -13.29 -3.89
CA THR A 75 -14.28 -13.49 -2.65
C THR A 75 -14.41 -12.19 -1.85
N TRP A 76 -14.24 -11.05 -2.47
CA TRP A 76 -14.20 -9.76 -1.77
C TRP A 76 -15.50 -9.49 -1.00
N ASP A 77 -15.34 -9.17 0.27
CA ASP A 77 -16.38 -8.71 1.18
C ASP A 77 -15.73 -7.73 2.15
N ALA A 78 -15.99 -6.44 1.97
CA ALA A 78 -15.30 -5.40 2.71
C ALA A 78 -15.46 -5.54 4.22
N ASN A 79 -16.67 -5.84 4.70
CA ASN A 79 -16.92 -5.97 6.14
C ASN A 79 -16.19 -7.19 6.72
N LEU A 80 -16.22 -8.31 6.00
CA LEU A 80 -15.53 -9.52 6.42
C LEU A 80 -14.02 -9.30 6.43
N VAL A 81 -13.48 -8.63 5.41
CA VAL A 81 -12.05 -8.34 5.34
C VAL A 81 -11.61 -7.52 6.54
N MET A 82 -12.36 -6.47 6.90
CA MET A 82 -12.00 -5.63 8.04
C MET A 82 -12.03 -6.40 9.35
N ARG A 83 -13.00 -7.29 9.55
CA ARG A 83 -13.04 -8.15 10.73
C ARG A 83 -11.85 -9.09 10.78
N MET A 84 -11.49 -9.66 9.64
CA MET A 84 -10.35 -10.59 9.58
C MET A 84 -9.01 -9.87 9.78
N LEU A 85 -8.89 -8.61 9.34
CA LEU A 85 -7.70 -7.81 9.62
C LEU A 85 -7.54 -7.57 11.12
N ASP A 86 -8.62 -7.28 11.83
CA ASP A 86 -8.58 -7.11 13.29
C ASP A 86 -8.17 -8.42 13.98
N ASP A 87 -8.60 -9.56 13.45
CA ASP A 87 -8.31 -10.87 14.00
C ASP A 87 -6.86 -11.30 13.74
N VAL A 88 -6.37 -11.09 12.52
CA VAL A 88 -5.04 -11.54 12.09
C VAL A 88 -3.94 -10.57 12.52
N TYR A 89 -4.23 -9.27 12.59
CA TYR A 89 -3.28 -8.22 12.94
C TYR A 89 -3.78 -7.41 14.14
N PRO A 90 -3.91 -8.03 15.32
CA PRO A 90 -4.48 -7.30 16.46
C PRO A 90 -3.67 -6.05 16.78
N GLY A 91 -4.37 -4.92 16.94
CA GLY A 91 -3.75 -3.64 17.29
C GLY A 91 -2.97 -2.97 16.15
N TYR A 92 -3.22 -3.33 14.91
CA TYR A 92 -2.50 -2.70 13.79
C TYR A 92 -2.71 -1.18 13.77
N GLU A 93 -1.64 -0.48 13.41
CA GLU A 93 -1.64 0.99 13.34
C GLU A 93 -1.80 1.50 11.92
N TYR A 94 -1.39 0.70 10.93
CA TYR A 94 -1.40 1.07 9.50
C TYR A 94 -1.98 -0.07 8.69
N ILE A 95 -2.54 0.27 7.52
CA ILE A 95 -2.97 -0.73 6.53
C ILE A 95 -2.24 -0.44 5.23
N LEU A 96 -1.50 -1.43 4.73
CA LEU A 96 -0.87 -1.38 3.41
C LEU A 96 -1.78 -2.09 2.41
N LEU A 97 -2.26 -1.33 1.43
CA LEU A 97 -3.09 -1.83 0.34
C LEU A 97 -2.25 -1.84 -0.93
N ASP A 98 -1.76 -3.01 -1.30
CA ASP A 98 -0.84 -3.17 -2.43
C ASP A 98 -1.61 -3.43 -3.72
N GLU A 99 -1.34 -2.64 -4.76
CA GLU A 99 -2.01 -2.71 -6.05
C GLU A 99 -3.54 -2.57 -5.92
N VAL A 100 -3.98 -1.59 -5.14
CA VAL A 100 -5.39 -1.43 -4.74
C VAL A 100 -6.31 -1.11 -5.92
N GLN A 101 -5.78 -0.57 -7.03
CA GLN A 101 -6.59 -0.24 -8.20
C GLN A 101 -7.22 -1.47 -8.87
N ASN A 102 -6.76 -2.67 -8.53
CA ASN A 102 -7.37 -3.91 -9.03
C ASN A 102 -8.74 -4.20 -8.40
N LEU A 103 -9.04 -3.57 -7.27
CA LEU A 103 -10.33 -3.70 -6.62
C LEU A 103 -11.34 -2.76 -7.28
N GLU A 104 -12.50 -3.28 -7.66
CA GLU A 104 -13.58 -2.46 -8.21
C GLU A 104 -14.06 -1.47 -7.14
N ALA A 105 -14.25 -0.21 -7.53
CA ALA A 105 -14.64 0.89 -6.64
C ALA A 105 -13.69 1.08 -5.45
N TRP A 106 -12.41 0.81 -5.64
CA TRP A 106 -11.39 0.92 -4.58
C TRP A 106 -11.34 2.32 -3.98
N ASP A 107 -11.53 3.34 -4.79
CA ASP A 107 -11.47 4.74 -4.38
C ASP A 107 -12.56 5.08 -3.34
N LEU A 108 -13.76 4.55 -3.53
CA LEU A 108 -14.86 4.72 -2.58
C LEU A 108 -14.56 4.02 -1.26
N TRP A 109 -14.05 2.81 -1.32
CA TRP A 109 -13.69 2.04 -0.14
C TRP A 109 -12.54 2.69 0.64
N VAL A 110 -11.50 3.12 -0.06
CA VAL A 110 -10.37 3.83 0.56
C VAL A 110 -10.84 5.12 1.22
N SER A 111 -11.73 5.87 0.56
CA SER A 111 -12.30 7.08 1.14
C SER A 111 -13.07 6.79 2.43
N GLU A 112 -13.80 5.68 2.47
CA GLU A 112 -14.53 5.26 3.66
C GLU A 112 -13.56 4.91 4.79
N LEU A 113 -12.50 4.15 4.51
CA LEU A 113 -11.48 3.83 5.50
C LEU A 113 -10.80 5.09 6.05
N TYR A 114 -10.53 6.05 5.18
CA TYR A 114 -9.97 7.33 5.59
C TYR A 114 -10.90 8.05 6.57
N ARG A 115 -12.19 8.09 6.28
CA ARG A 115 -13.18 8.71 7.17
C ARG A 115 -13.30 8.00 8.51
N MET A 116 -13.01 6.69 8.54
CA MET A 116 -12.97 5.90 9.77
C MET A 116 -11.71 6.15 10.60
N GLY A 117 -10.81 6.98 10.13
CA GLY A 117 -9.57 7.29 10.82
C GLY A 117 -8.45 6.28 10.62
N LYS A 118 -8.56 5.41 9.61
CA LYS A 118 -7.52 4.44 9.32
C LYS A 118 -6.30 5.11 8.68
N ASN A 119 -5.11 4.67 9.07
CA ASN A 119 -3.86 5.15 8.49
C ASN A 119 -3.49 4.24 7.30
N LEU A 120 -3.54 4.81 6.10
CA LEU A 120 -3.44 4.03 4.88
C LEU A 120 -2.15 4.34 4.12
N VAL A 121 -1.48 3.28 3.67
CA VAL A 121 -0.41 3.35 2.67
C VAL A 121 -0.90 2.51 1.50
N ILE A 122 -1.03 3.10 0.32
CA ILE A 122 -1.55 2.39 -0.84
C ILE A 122 -0.55 2.48 -1.99
N THR A 123 -0.49 1.44 -2.79
CA THR A 123 0.32 1.42 -4.01
C THR A 123 -0.54 1.15 -5.22
N GLY A 124 -0.11 1.63 -6.37
CA GLY A 124 -0.79 1.35 -7.61
C GLY A 124 -0.06 1.93 -8.81
N SER A 125 -0.51 1.55 -10.02
CA SER A 125 0.07 2.06 -11.25
C SER A 125 -0.53 3.42 -11.60
N ASN A 126 0.27 4.33 -12.17
CA ASN A 126 -0.15 5.69 -12.52
C ASN A 126 -1.38 5.71 -13.43
N ALA A 127 -1.42 4.83 -14.42
CA ALA A 127 -2.46 4.87 -15.46
C ALA A 127 -3.87 4.68 -14.87
N ARG A 128 -4.00 3.90 -13.81
CA ARG A 128 -5.29 3.63 -13.17
C ARG A 128 -5.56 4.53 -11.98
N MET A 129 -4.51 4.90 -11.25
CA MET A 129 -4.65 5.69 -10.03
C MET A 129 -4.99 7.17 -10.30
N LEU A 130 -4.67 7.67 -11.48
CA LEU A 130 -4.93 9.05 -11.87
C LEU A 130 -6.22 9.20 -12.69
N SER A 131 -7.17 8.29 -12.51
CA SER A 131 -8.49 8.40 -13.14
C SER A 131 -9.25 9.60 -12.59
N SER A 132 -10.25 10.06 -13.33
CA SER A 132 -11.13 11.15 -12.89
C SER A 132 -11.86 10.80 -11.60
N GLU A 133 -12.17 9.53 -11.39
CA GLU A 133 -12.84 9.05 -10.18
C GLU A 133 -11.97 9.28 -8.94
N MET A 134 -10.69 8.91 -9.00
CA MET A 134 -9.77 9.15 -7.90
C MET A 134 -9.65 10.64 -7.60
N ALA A 135 -9.50 11.47 -8.63
CA ALA A 135 -9.36 12.90 -8.45
C ALA A 135 -10.56 13.52 -7.75
N THR A 136 -11.76 13.00 -7.99
CA THR A 136 -12.99 13.51 -7.38
C THR A 136 -13.13 13.04 -5.92
N VAL A 137 -12.92 11.76 -5.66
CA VAL A 137 -13.19 11.16 -4.35
C VAL A 137 -12.09 11.43 -3.34
N LEU A 138 -10.83 11.40 -3.76
CA LEU A 138 -9.68 11.47 -2.87
C LEU A 138 -8.97 12.82 -2.86
N THR A 139 -9.49 13.82 -3.57
CA THR A 139 -8.89 15.17 -3.60
C THR A 139 -8.70 15.71 -2.19
N GLY A 140 -7.46 16.13 -1.88
CA GLY A 140 -7.13 16.69 -0.57
C GLY A 140 -6.93 15.67 0.54
N LYS A 141 -7.04 14.37 0.24
CA LYS A 141 -6.96 13.30 1.23
C LYS A 141 -5.68 12.48 1.16
N TYR A 142 -4.80 12.75 0.21
CA TYR A 142 -3.61 11.92 0.00
C TYR A 142 -2.35 12.74 -0.27
N LEU A 143 -1.21 12.11 0.06
CA LEU A 143 0.13 12.55 -0.34
C LEU A 143 0.65 11.55 -1.36
N GLN A 144 1.07 12.03 -2.52
CA GLN A 144 1.55 11.16 -3.58
C GLN A 144 3.08 11.10 -3.61
N VAL A 145 3.61 9.88 -3.66
CA VAL A 145 5.02 9.62 -3.93
C VAL A 145 5.09 8.88 -5.25
N GLU A 146 5.61 9.54 -6.29
CA GLU A 146 5.76 8.91 -7.60
C GLU A 146 7.13 8.27 -7.71
N MET A 147 7.15 6.96 -7.96
CA MET A 147 8.39 6.22 -8.18
C MET A 147 8.61 6.06 -9.68
N LEU A 148 9.72 6.59 -10.15
CA LEU A 148 10.13 6.49 -11.54
C LEU A 148 11.00 5.25 -11.74
N PRO A 149 11.10 4.74 -12.99
CA PRO A 149 12.12 3.73 -13.32
C PRO A 149 13.50 4.23 -12.92
N PHE A 150 14.46 3.32 -12.79
CA PHE A 150 15.82 3.70 -12.41
C PHE A 150 16.29 4.91 -13.18
N SER A 151 16.64 5.98 -12.43
CA SER A 151 17.31 7.14 -12.98
C SER A 151 18.80 6.84 -13.09
N LEU A 152 19.53 7.67 -13.86
CA LEU A 152 20.98 7.56 -13.93
C LEU A 152 21.60 7.71 -12.54
N GLU A 153 21.05 8.60 -11.71
CA GLU A 153 21.54 8.82 -10.37
C GLU A 153 21.40 7.57 -9.50
N GLU A 154 20.25 6.91 -9.52
CA GLU A 154 20.04 5.66 -8.78
C GLU A 154 20.96 4.55 -9.29
N PHE A 155 21.17 4.49 -10.61
CA PHE A 155 22.06 3.51 -11.22
C PHE A 155 23.50 3.68 -10.72
N PHE A 156 23.99 4.90 -10.65
CA PHE A 156 25.34 5.17 -10.16
C PHE A 156 25.48 4.89 -8.67
N ASP A 157 24.45 5.14 -7.89
CA ASP A 157 24.46 4.86 -6.46
C ASP A 157 24.54 3.35 -6.18
N LEU A 158 24.04 2.52 -7.09
CA LEU A 158 24.10 1.06 -6.97
C LEU A 158 25.44 0.48 -7.41
N SER A 159 26.21 1.22 -8.13
CA SER A 159 27.51 0.79 -8.62
C SER A 159 28.63 1.16 -7.67
#